data_910f1e1bbcf705e1adc5efa63c7876a7
#
_entry.id   910f1e1bbcf705e1adc5efa63c7876a7
#
_cell.length_a   1.000
_cell.length_b   1.000
_cell.length_c   1.000
_cell.angle_alpha   90.00
_cell.angle_beta   90.00
_cell.angle_gamma   90.00
#
_symmetry.space_group_name_H-M   'P 1'
#
loop_
_entity.id
_entity.type
_entity.pdbx_description
1 polymer ?
#
loop_
_entity_poly.entity_id
_entity_poly.type
_entity_poly.pdbx_seq_one_letter_code
_entity_poly.pdbx_strand_id
1 'polypeptide(L)'
;MYLGMDDSPIYSDDLSRRNSEVYRLTTALYDSGAKGSTLEEQAHVCLALLMGYNASFIDYGEKQQHIQEVLDRCWDLLDALPASLLKLRLLTACYGEVFDEPLADEARAIIASWDSASLTTEEQEAIAEFQNVVDNPYPWEYIEE
;
A
#
# COMPACT_ATOMS: atom_id res chain seq x y z
N MET A 1 16.98 -31.82 9.69
CA MET A 1 16.51 -31.66 9.52
C MET A 1 16.08 -31.52 9.48
N TYR A 2 15.81 -31.14 8.99
CA TYR A 2 15.13 -30.87 8.79
C TYR A 2 14.58 -31.08 8.91
N LEU A 3 14.27 -31.18 8.87
CA LEU A 3 13.55 -31.14 8.84
C LEU A 3 13.08 -30.86 9.37
N GLY A 4 13.01 -31.10 9.50
CA GLY A 4 12.43 -30.64 9.85
C GLY A 4 12.64 -29.54 10.18
N MET A 5 13.02 -29.48 10.43
CA MET A 5 13.17 -28.54 10.42
C MET A 5 13.64 -27.95 9.83
N ASP A 6 14.12 -28.67 9.50
CA ASP A 6 14.48 -27.70 8.87
C ASP A 6 13.83 -27.32 7.59
N ASP A 7 12.73 -27.06 7.48
CA ASP A 7 11.98 -26.50 6.40
C ASP A 7 12.32 -25.05 6.12
N SER A 8 12.94 -24.42 7.06
CA SER A 8 13.19 -22.98 6.98
C SER A 8 13.95 -22.54 5.76
N PRO A 9 15.02 -23.23 5.33
CA PRO A 9 15.73 -22.77 4.12
C PRO A 9 14.87 -22.75 2.88
N ILE A 10 14.05 -23.77 2.70
CA ILE A 10 13.18 -23.86 1.54
C ILE A 10 12.13 -22.75 1.59
N TYR A 11 11.60 -22.51 2.77
CA TYR A 11 10.60 -21.49 2.98
C TYR A 11 11.16 -20.11 2.69
N SER A 12 12.39 -19.84 3.15
CA SER A 12 13.06 -18.57 2.89
C SER A 12 13.28 -18.33 1.42
N ASP A 13 13.66 -19.38 0.68
CA ASP A 13 13.87 -19.24 -0.75
C ASP A 13 12.58 -18.89 -1.47
N ASP A 14 11.46 -19.47 -1.05
CA ASP A 14 10.17 -19.17 -1.63
C ASP A 14 9.77 -17.73 -1.36
N LEU A 15 9.97 -17.25 -0.15
CA LEU A 15 9.67 -15.87 0.18
C LEU A 15 10.54 -14.90 -0.61
N SER A 16 11.84 -15.20 -0.75
CA SER A 16 12.74 -14.36 -1.52
C SER A 16 12.29 -14.27 -2.97
N ARG A 17 11.86 -15.39 -3.53
CA ARG A 17 11.41 -15.42 -4.91
C ARG A 17 10.15 -14.59 -5.10
N ARG A 18 9.21 -14.66 -4.16
CA ARG A 18 8.00 -13.86 -4.22
C ARG A 18 8.30 -12.38 -4.10
N ASN A 19 9.19 -12.01 -3.20
CA ASN A 19 9.59 -10.62 -3.05
C ASN A 19 10.23 -10.09 -4.31
N SER A 20 11.10 -10.87 -4.92
CA SER A 20 11.76 -10.48 -6.17
C SER A 20 10.74 -10.28 -7.28
N GLU A 21 9.76 -11.18 -7.37
CA GLU A 21 8.74 -11.10 -8.40
C GLU A 21 7.86 -9.88 -8.22
N VAL A 22 7.44 -9.61 -6.99
CA VAL A 22 6.61 -8.44 -6.71
C VAL A 22 7.38 -7.16 -7.04
N TYR A 23 8.64 -7.08 -6.64
CA TYR A 23 9.47 -5.92 -6.94
C TYR A 23 9.61 -5.73 -8.44
N ARG A 24 9.91 -6.83 -9.15
CA ARG A 24 10.11 -6.79 -10.59
C ARG A 24 8.86 -6.31 -11.32
N LEU A 25 7.71 -6.84 -10.94
CA LEU A 25 6.44 -6.47 -11.57
C LEU A 25 6.07 -5.02 -11.26
N THR A 26 6.33 -4.58 -10.03
CA THR A 26 6.03 -3.21 -9.64
C THR A 26 6.91 -2.24 -10.40
N THR A 27 8.21 -2.54 -10.51
CA THR A 27 9.13 -1.70 -11.25
C THR A 27 8.79 -1.70 -12.74
N ALA A 28 8.37 -2.83 -13.29
CA ALA A 28 7.94 -2.89 -14.69
C ALA A 28 6.73 -1.98 -14.92
N LEU A 29 5.78 -1.97 -13.99
CA LEU A 29 4.64 -1.06 -14.08
C LEU A 29 5.09 0.40 -14.01
N TYR A 30 6.00 0.71 -13.11
CA TYR A 30 6.54 2.06 -12.99
C TYR A 30 7.25 2.48 -14.28
N ASP A 31 8.11 1.61 -14.80
CA ASP A 31 8.92 1.91 -15.99
C ASP A 31 8.07 2.02 -17.25
N SER A 32 6.92 1.35 -17.28
CA SER A 32 6.02 1.41 -18.42
C SER A 32 5.45 2.81 -18.64
N GLY A 33 5.50 3.65 -17.60
CA GLY A 33 4.93 5.00 -17.67
C GLY A 33 3.42 5.02 -17.64
N ALA A 34 2.78 3.90 -17.37
CA ALA A 34 1.33 3.82 -17.30
C ALA A 34 0.80 4.71 -16.18
N LYS A 35 -0.15 5.57 -16.48
CA LYS A 35 -0.70 6.49 -15.49
C LYS A 35 -2.21 6.40 -15.37
N GLY A 36 -2.88 5.88 -16.40
CA GLY A 36 -4.34 5.87 -16.43
C GLY A 36 -4.90 7.10 -17.13
N SER A 37 -6.08 6.96 -17.69
CA SER A 37 -6.72 8.07 -18.42
C SER A 37 -7.79 8.78 -17.61
N THR A 38 -8.39 8.12 -16.61
CA THR A 38 -9.36 8.75 -15.72
C THR A 38 -8.74 8.92 -14.34
N LEU A 39 -9.37 9.75 -13.51
CA LEU A 39 -8.91 9.90 -12.12
C LEU A 39 -8.89 8.57 -11.41
N GLU A 40 -9.91 7.74 -11.62
CA GLU A 40 -9.99 6.45 -10.98
C GLU A 40 -8.86 5.53 -11.42
N GLU A 41 -8.60 5.50 -12.74
CA GLU A 41 -7.50 4.68 -13.25
C GLU A 41 -6.16 5.14 -12.73
N GLN A 42 -5.96 6.45 -12.68
CA GLN A 42 -4.72 7.00 -12.15
C GLN A 42 -4.54 6.63 -10.68
N ALA A 43 -5.62 6.68 -9.91
CA ALA A 43 -5.57 6.31 -8.51
C ALA A 43 -5.26 4.83 -8.33
N HIS A 44 -5.83 3.98 -9.19
CA HIS A 44 -5.55 2.54 -9.13
C HIS A 44 -4.09 2.25 -9.46
N VAL A 45 -3.52 2.94 -10.45
CA VAL A 45 -2.12 2.74 -10.80
C VAL A 45 -1.22 3.16 -9.63
N CYS A 46 -1.47 4.32 -9.04
CA CYS A 46 -0.69 4.78 -7.89
C CYS A 46 -0.81 3.81 -6.73
N LEU A 47 -2.02 3.35 -6.46
CA LEU A 47 -2.25 2.40 -5.37
C LEU A 47 -1.49 1.10 -5.61
N ALA A 48 -1.54 0.58 -6.84
CA ALA A 48 -0.82 -0.64 -7.18
C ALA A 48 0.70 -0.47 -6.99
N LEU A 49 1.23 0.68 -7.38
CA LEU A 49 2.66 0.95 -7.21
C LEU A 49 3.06 1.02 -5.75
N LEU A 50 2.28 1.73 -4.94
CA LEU A 50 2.59 1.85 -3.51
C LEU A 50 2.48 0.50 -2.81
N MET A 51 1.40 -0.24 -3.10
CA MET A 51 1.21 -1.55 -2.48
C MET A 51 2.27 -2.54 -2.92
N GLY A 52 2.64 -2.51 -4.20
CA GLY A 52 3.65 -3.41 -4.73
C GLY A 52 5.01 -3.17 -4.08
N TYR A 53 5.43 -1.93 -3.97
CA TYR A 53 6.71 -1.63 -3.33
C TYR A 53 6.68 -1.93 -1.84
N ASN A 54 5.54 -1.70 -1.18
CA ASN A 54 5.43 -2.03 0.24
C ASN A 54 5.37 -3.52 0.51
N ALA A 55 4.89 -4.30 -0.44
CA ALA A 55 4.80 -5.75 -0.27
C ALA A 55 6.15 -6.45 -0.43
N SER A 56 7.17 -5.76 -0.95
CA SER A 56 8.47 -6.36 -1.18
C SER A 56 9.49 -5.77 -0.20
N PHE A 57 10.32 -6.64 0.37
CA PHE A 57 11.44 -6.20 1.21
C PHE A 57 12.68 -5.82 0.40
N ILE A 58 12.65 -6.10 -0.90
CA ILE A 58 13.81 -5.87 -1.76
C ILE A 58 13.87 -4.40 -2.14
N ASP A 59 15.08 -3.86 -2.18
CA ASP A 59 15.33 -2.49 -2.59
C ASP A 59 16.68 -2.44 -3.30
N TYR A 60 16.64 -2.16 -4.59
CA TYR A 60 17.86 -2.09 -5.40
C TYR A 60 18.37 -0.65 -5.50
N GLY A 61 17.94 0.24 -4.61
CA GLY A 61 18.45 1.59 -4.56
C GLY A 61 17.55 2.63 -5.20
N GLU A 62 16.49 2.21 -5.86
CA GLU A 62 15.58 3.11 -6.58
C GLU A 62 14.19 3.18 -5.97
N LYS A 63 13.90 2.27 -5.03
CA LYS A 63 12.54 2.10 -4.50
C LYS A 63 12.01 3.37 -3.85
N GLN A 64 12.84 4.00 -3.02
CA GLN A 64 12.40 5.18 -2.29
C GLN A 64 12.09 6.34 -3.24
N GLN A 65 12.89 6.49 -4.28
CA GLN A 65 12.67 7.53 -5.27
C GLN A 65 11.37 7.29 -6.02
N HIS A 66 11.10 6.04 -6.41
CA HIS A 66 9.87 5.70 -7.10
C HIS A 66 8.67 5.97 -6.23
N ILE A 67 8.74 5.58 -4.94
CA ILE A 67 7.65 5.83 -4.00
C ILE A 67 7.40 7.32 -3.88
N GLN A 68 8.44 8.13 -3.78
CA GLN A 68 8.29 9.56 -3.65
C GLN A 68 7.58 10.17 -4.86
N GLU A 69 7.94 9.73 -6.06
CA GLU A 69 7.29 10.22 -7.26
C GLU A 69 5.82 9.83 -7.32
N VAL A 70 5.51 8.61 -6.90
CA VAL A 70 4.13 8.16 -6.86
C VAL A 70 3.33 8.96 -5.84
N LEU A 71 3.91 9.23 -4.68
CA LEU A 71 3.26 10.06 -3.67
C LEU A 71 2.95 11.45 -4.21
N ASP A 72 3.89 12.03 -4.95
CA ASP A 72 3.67 13.35 -5.54
C ASP A 72 2.45 13.36 -6.45
N ARG A 73 2.24 12.29 -7.21
CA ARG A 73 1.01 12.16 -8.02
C ARG A 73 -0.23 12.02 -7.16
N CYS A 74 -0.09 11.32 -6.03
CA CYS A 74 -1.24 11.05 -5.16
C CYS A 74 -1.82 12.32 -4.57
N TRP A 75 -0.99 13.33 -4.28
CA TRP A 75 -1.51 14.55 -3.65
C TRP A 75 -2.59 15.22 -4.52
N ASP A 76 -2.33 15.33 -5.81
CA ASP A 76 -3.32 15.91 -6.72
C ASP A 76 -4.53 15.01 -6.86
N LEU A 77 -4.31 13.70 -6.93
CA LEU A 77 -5.41 12.75 -7.06
C LEU A 77 -6.32 12.77 -5.84
N LEU A 78 -5.73 12.85 -4.66
CA LEU A 78 -6.53 12.88 -3.43
C LEU A 78 -7.41 14.12 -3.35
N ASP A 79 -6.89 15.25 -3.85
CA ASP A 79 -7.69 16.46 -3.87
C ASP A 79 -8.86 16.36 -4.84
N ALA A 80 -8.69 15.62 -5.93
CA ALA A 80 -9.69 15.55 -6.97
C ALA A 80 -10.69 14.42 -6.80
N LEU A 81 -10.32 13.36 -6.08
CA LEU A 81 -11.20 12.20 -5.91
C LEU A 81 -12.33 12.47 -4.93
N PRO A 82 -13.54 11.99 -5.26
CA PRO A 82 -14.62 12.06 -4.27
C PRO A 82 -14.40 11.06 -3.15
N ALA A 83 -15.03 11.29 -2.01
CA ALA A 83 -15.02 10.35 -0.91
C ALA A 83 -15.56 9.01 -1.41
N SER A 84 -14.78 7.94 -1.23
CA SER A 84 -15.11 6.64 -1.82
C SER A 84 -14.20 5.58 -1.23
N LEU A 85 -14.51 4.32 -1.54
CA LEU A 85 -13.66 3.21 -1.15
C LEU A 85 -12.25 3.37 -1.75
N LEU A 86 -12.17 3.77 -3.01
CA LEU A 86 -10.89 3.96 -3.68
C LEU A 86 -10.08 5.06 -3.00
N LYS A 87 -10.72 6.18 -2.66
CA LYS A 87 -10.01 7.26 -1.98
C LYS A 87 -9.53 6.81 -0.61
N LEU A 88 -10.34 6.04 0.12
CA LEU A 88 -9.92 5.52 1.41
C LEU A 88 -8.67 4.66 1.28
N ARG A 89 -8.66 3.77 0.28
CA ARG A 89 -7.51 2.91 0.09
C ARG A 89 -6.25 3.71 -0.27
N LEU A 90 -6.40 4.72 -1.10
CA LEU A 90 -5.27 5.56 -1.47
C LEU A 90 -4.76 6.36 -0.27
N LEU A 91 -5.68 6.90 0.53
CA LEU A 91 -5.32 7.60 1.76
C LEU A 91 -4.55 6.68 2.71
N THR A 92 -5.02 5.44 2.85
CA THR A 92 -4.37 4.46 3.71
C THR A 92 -2.95 4.18 3.25
N ALA A 93 -2.77 3.96 1.95
CA ALA A 93 -1.44 3.69 1.40
C ALA A 93 -0.50 4.88 1.59
N CYS A 94 -0.98 6.07 1.34
CA CYS A 94 -0.16 7.27 1.51
C CYS A 94 0.15 7.54 2.98
N TYR A 95 -0.83 7.33 3.86
CA TYR A 95 -0.60 7.50 5.29
C TYR A 95 0.49 6.55 5.78
N GLY A 96 0.50 5.33 5.27
CA GLY A 96 1.53 4.36 5.65
C GLY A 96 2.93 4.77 5.26
N GLU A 97 3.06 5.69 4.28
CA GLU A 97 4.37 6.16 3.84
C GLU A 97 4.84 7.40 4.58
N VAL A 98 3.93 8.32 4.89
CA VAL A 98 4.34 9.65 5.39
C VAL A 98 3.81 9.99 6.79
N PHE A 99 2.82 9.27 7.28
CA PHE A 99 2.21 9.50 8.61
C PHE A 99 1.71 10.91 8.83
N ASP A 100 1.15 11.50 7.79
CA ASP A 100 0.57 12.83 7.88
C ASP A 100 -0.85 12.71 8.46
N GLU A 101 -1.07 13.24 9.66
CA GLU A 101 -2.37 13.09 10.33
C GLU A 101 -3.57 13.54 9.50
N PRO A 102 -3.48 14.64 8.74
CA PRO A 102 -4.63 15.02 7.91
C PRO A 102 -5.11 13.91 6.98
N LEU A 103 -4.22 13.04 6.50
CA LEU A 103 -4.62 11.91 5.67
C LEU A 103 -5.47 10.92 6.47
N ALA A 104 -5.06 10.65 7.70
CA ALA A 104 -5.82 9.77 8.58
C ALA A 104 -7.15 10.39 8.96
N ASP A 105 -7.18 11.70 9.19
CA ASP A 105 -8.42 12.39 9.51
C ASP A 105 -9.41 12.31 8.37
N GLU A 106 -8.94 12.49 7.14
CA GLU A 106 -9.81 12.38 5.97
C GLU A 106 -10.32 10.95 5.80
N ALA A 107 -9.44 9.96 6.03
CA ALA A 107 -9.85 8.55 5.96
C ALA A 107 -10.94 8.26 6.99
N ARG A 108 -10.78 8.76 8.21
CA ARG A 108 -11.79 8.55 9.26
C ARG A 108 -13.11 9.20 8.90
N ALA A 109 -13.08 10.36 8.26
CA ALA A 109 -14.28 11.04 7.81
C ALA A 109 -15.04 10.22 6.77
N ILE A 110 -14.30 9.60 5.84
CA ILE A 110 -14.92 8.73 4.83
C ILE A 110 -15.60 7.54 5.52
N ILE A 111 -14.88 6.89 6.43
CA ILE A 111 -15.41 5.73 7.14
C ILE A 111 -16.67 6.15 7.93
N ALA A 112 -16.62 7.29 8.58
CA ALA A 112 -17.74 7.76 9.39
C ALA A 112 -18.98 8.07 8.53
N SER A 113 -18.80 8.35 7.25
CA SER A 113 -19.91 8.63 6.35
C SER A 113 -20.65 7.38 5.91
N TRP A 114 -20.08 6.20 6.14
CA TRP A 114 -20.69 4.94 5.75
C TRP A 114 -21.61 4.42 6.82
N ASP A 115 -22.66 3.68 6.39
CA ASP A 115 -23.57 3.02 7.31
C ASP A 115 -22.92 1.76 7.84
N SER A 116 -22.56 1.77 9.12
CA SER A 116 -21.85 0.65 9.74
C SER A 116 -22.69 -0.63 9.75
N ALA A 117 -24.02 -0.52 9.57
CA ALA A 117 -24.87 -1.69 9.53
C ALA A 117 -24.95 -2.34 8.16
N SER A 118 -24.45 -1.69 7.10
CA SER A 118 -24.57 -2.21 5.74
C SER A 118 -23.24 -2.12 4.96
N LEU A 119 -22.12 -2.29 5.64
CA LEU A 119 -20.82 -2.26 4.96
C LEU A 119 -20.67 -3.46 4.03
N THR A 120 -20.12 -3.21 2.86
CA THR A 120 -19.73 -4.30 1.95
C THR A 120 -18.48 -4.98 2.49
N THR A 121 -18.16 -6.16 1.94
CA THR A 121 -16.95 -6.87 2.33
C THR A 121 -15.72 -6.02 2.05
N GLU A 122 -15.68 -5.38 0.88
CA GLU A 122 -14.55 -4.52 0.52
C GLU A 122 -14.40 -3.33 1.45
N GLU A 123 -15.52 -2.75 1.88
CA GLU A 123 -15.48 -1.64 2.83
C GLU A 123 -14.95 -2.10 4.17
N GLN A 124 -15.40 -3.25 4.64
CA GLN A 124 -14.89 -3.82 5.89
C GLN A 124 -13.41 -4.09 5.83
N GLU A 125 -12.94 -4.63 4.71
CA GLU A 125 -11.52 -4.90 4.52
C GLU A 125 -10.71 -3.63 4.49
N ALA A 126 -11.21 -2.60 3.83
CA ALA A 126 -10.51 -1.32 3.74
C ALA A 126 -10.40 -0.66 5.11
N ILE A 127 -11.46 -0.74 5.93
CA ILE A 127 -11.43 -0.21 7.29
C ILE A 127 -10.39 -0.96 8.13
N ALA A 128 -10.39 -2.29 8.03
CA ALA A 128 -9.44 -3.10 8.77
C ALA A 128 -8.00 -2.78 8.36
N GLU A 129 -7.77 -2.59 7.07
CA GLU A 129 -6.47 -2.24 6.55
C GLU A 129 -6.01 -0.88 7.07
N PHE A 130 -6.90 0.11 7.04
CA PHE A 130 -6.59 1.42 7.57
C PHE A 130 -6.24 1.35 9.06
N GLN A 131 -7.04 0.63 9.83
CA GLN A 131 -6.82 0.49 11.26
C GLN A 131 -5.50 -0.20 11.53
N ASN A 132 -5.17 -1.21 10.74
CA ASN A 132 -3.90 -1.91 10.87
C ASN A 132 -2.71 -0.99 10.61
N VAL A 133 -2.81 -0.13 9.62
CA VAL A 133 -1.74 0.81 9.31
C VAL A 133 -1.59 1.83 10.43
N VAL A 134 -2.69 2.31 10.99
CA VAL A 134 -2.65 3.26 12.10
C VAL A 134 -1.99 2.61 13.33
N ASP A 135 -2.33 1.35 13.60
CA ASP A 135 -1.84 0.66 14.79
C ASP A 135 -0.40 0.17 14.63
N ASN A 136 0.01 -0.15 13.40
CA ASN A 136 1.32 -0.74 13.14
C ASN A 136 1.99 -0.06 11.94
N PRO A 137 2.31 1.22 12.08
CA PRO A 137 2.76 2.00 10.92
C PRO A 137 4.06 1.52 10.31
N TYR A 138 5.06 1.22 11.14
CA TYR A 138 6.36 0.76 10.67
C TYR A 138 6.71 -0.52 11.42
N PRO A 139 6.29 -1.68 10.90
CA PRO A 139 6.55 -2.93 11.62
C PRO A 139 8.02 -3.15 11.94
N TRP A 140 8.93 -2.69 11.09
CA TRP A 140 10.35 -2.89 11.32
C TRP A 140 10.89 -2.06 12.49
N GLU A 141 10.18 -1.04 12.91
CA GLU A 141 10.62 -0.24 14.04
C GLU A 141 10.59 -1.03 15.35
N TYR A 142 9.70 -1.99 15.42
CA TYR A 142 9.64 -2.84 16.61
C TYR A 142 10.85 -3.73 16.75
N ILE A 143 11.49 -4.03 15.63
CA ILE A 143 12.66 -4.91 15.63
C ILE A 143 13.86 -4.18 16.20
N GLU A 144 13.95 -2.90 15.98
CA GLU A 144 15.10 -2.12 16.42
C GLU A 144 15.14 -1.92 17.91
N GLU A 145 14.03 -2.09 18.57
CA GLU A 145 13.98 -1.93 20.02
C GLU A 145 14.29 -3.22 20.74
#